data_900427a45f902bfdc90f76d6d8e119a0
#
_entry.id   900427a45f902bfdc90f76d6d8e119a0
#
_cell.length_a   1.000
_cell.length_b   1.000
_cell.length_c   1.000
_cell.angle_alpha   90.00
_cell.angle_beta   90.00
_cell.angle_gamma   90.00
#
_symmetry.space_group_name_H-M   'P 1'
#
loop_
_entity.id
_entity.type
_entity.pdbx_description
1 polymer ?
#
loop_
_entity_poly.entity_id
_entity_poly.type
_entity_poly.pdbx_seq_one_letter_code
_entity_poly.pdbx_strand_id
1 'polypeptide(L)'
;MSRLKEVFPYKAPSKKVTANMCDINGHMNVSYYLETFDVYSRSLFESLGFTQDYFTQGFSCFAIEDNIRYLNEFLEGDNIYPRFRIHNYNHKLIHVVGVLLNEDEELSSISETIVAHIDMTQRRTMNMPQTLLQKVEAVSVEHCHKGSVNFDLR
;
A
#
# COMPACT_ATOMS: atom_id res chain seq x y z
N MET A 1 -4.27 -22.79 -3.40
CA MET A 1 -3.61 -21.76 -2.59
C MET A 1 -3.28 -20.56 -3.45
N SER A 2 -3.69 -19.38 -3.03
CA SER A 2 -3.49 -18.18 -3.85
C SER A 2 -2.01 -17.77 -3.86
N ARG A 3 -1.43 -17.73 -5.05
CA ARG A 3 -0.08 -17.20 -5.29
C ARG A 3 0.05 -15.74 -4.84
N LEU A 4 -1.08 -15.03 -4.72
CA LEU A 4 -1.10 -13.63 -4.30
C LEU A 4 -0.51 -13.42 -2.91
N LYS A 5 -0.69 -14.35 -1.99
CA LYS A 5 -0.10 -14.26 -0.64
C LYS A 5 1.43 -14.30 -0.66
N GLU A 6 2.01 -15.01 -1.61
CA GLU A 6 3.47 -15.09 -1.77
C GLU A 6 4.02 -13.83 -2.43
N VAL A 7 3.31 -13.34 -3.45
CA VAL A 7 3.70 -12.18 -4.25
C VAL A 7 3.54 -10.88 -3.46
N PHE A 8 2.54 -10.82 -2.56
CA PHE A 8 2.28 -9.70 -1.66
C PHE A 8 2.50 -10.16 -0.21
N PRO A 9 3.76 -10.23 0.24
CA PRO A 9 4.10 -10.89 1.50
C PRO A 9 3.70 -10.13 2.74
N TYR A 10 3.53 -8.80 2.67
CA TYR A 10 3.15 -8.01 3.83
C TYR A 10 1.65 -8.12 4.06
N LYS A 11 1.27 -8.73 5.19
CA LYS A 11 -0.13 -8.91 5.58
C LYS A 11 -0.55 -7.80 6.54
N ALA A 12 -1.57 -7.03 6.18
CA ALA A 12 -2.22 -6.09 7.08
C ALA A 12 -3.41 -6.76 7.81
N PRO A 13 -3.92 -6.14 8.89
CA PRO A 13 -5.15 -6.62 9.52
C PRO A 13 -6.35 -6.60 8.57
N SER A 14 -7.29 -7.49 8.79
CA SER A 14 -8.53 -7.49 8.03
C SER A 14 -9.44 -6.32 8.42
N LYS A 15 -10.30 -5.91 7.50
CA LYS A 15 -11.30 -4.86 7.73
C LYS A 15 -12.67 -5.34 7.28
N LYS A 16 -13.68 -5.12 8.11
CA LYS A 16 -15.08 -5.39 7.76
C LYS A 16 -15.70 -4.20 7.03
N VAL A 17 -16.43 -4.48 5.96
CA VAL A 17 -17.22 -3.48 5.24
C VAL A 17 -18.51 -3.21 6.03
N THR A 18 -18.67 -1.96 6.48
CA THR A 18 -19.86 -1.52 7.23
C THR A 18 -20.83 -0.76 6.31
N ALA A 19 -22.08 -0.62 6.76
CA ALA A 19 -23.14 0.02 5.97
C ALA A 19 -22.78 1.44 5.51
N ASN A 20 -22.11 2.21 6.36
CA ASN A 20 -21.69 3.58 6.05
C ASN A 20 -20.59 3.68 4.98
N MET A 21 -19.97 2.57 4.64
CA MET A 21 -18.97 2.50 3.56
C MET A 21 -19.62 2.21 2.20
N CYS A 22 -20.90 1.83 2.19
CA CYS A 22 -21.62 1.47 0.98
C CYS A 22 -22.41 2.67 0.46
N ASP A 23 -22.52 2.74 -0.87
CA ASP A 23 -23.25 3.79 -1.58
C ASP A 23 -24.61 3.29 -2.09
N ILE A 24 -25.27 4.11 -2.90
CA ILE A 24 -26.58 3.82 -3.47
C ILE A 24 -26.59 2.53 -4.31
N ASN A 25 -25.44 2.09 -4.81
CA ASN A 25 -25.31 0.86 -5.58
C ASN A 25 -25.28 -0.41 -4.71
N GLY A 26 -25.28 -0.25 -3.39
CA GLY A 26 -25.26 -1.37 -2.44
C GLY A 26 -23.90 -2.01 -2.24
N HIS A 27 -22.83 -1.41 -2.77
CA HIS A 27 -21.46 -1.89 -2.59
C HIS A 27 -20.54 -0.81 -1.99
N MET A 28 -19.39 -1.23 -1.52
CA MET A 28 -18.41 -0.30 -0.95
C MET A 28 -18.06 0.79 -1.96
N ASN A 29 -18.20 2.05 -1.54
CA ASN A 29 -17.89 3.19 -2.38
C ASN A 29 -16.40 3.30 -2.68
N VAL A 30 -16.06 3.82 -3.85
CA VAL A 30 -14.68 3.90 -4.35
C VAL A 30 -13.74 4.64 -3.39
N SER A 31 -14.23 5.64 -2.64
CA SER A 31 -13.44 6.37 -1.67
C SER A 31 -12.86 5.49 -0.56
N TYR A 32 -13.55 4.42 -0.18
CA TYR A 32 -13.10 3.51 0.88
C TYR A 32 -12.03 2.53 0.40
N TYR A 33 -11.92 2.28 -0.91
CA TYR A 33 -10.79 1.53 -1.47
C TYR A 33 -9.49 2.29 -1.26
N LEU A 34 -9.46 3.57 -1.64
CA LEU A 34 -8.29 4.42 -1.42
C LEU A 34 -7.95 4.54 0.06
N GLU A 35 -8.94 4.81 0.91
CA GLU A 35 -8.75 4.88 2.36
C GLU A 35 -8.16 3.59 2.92
N THR A 36 -8.66 2.44 2.48
CA THR A 36 -8.17 1.14 2.95
C THR A 36 -6.71 0.92 2.56
N PHE A 37 -6.35 1.19 1.31
CA PHE A 37 -4.96 1.10 0.89
C PHE A 37 -4.05 2.06 1.67
N ASP A 38 -4.48 3.30 1.85
CA ASP A 38 -3.70 4.30 2.58
C ASP A 38 -3.51 3.91 4.06
N VAL A 39 -4.60 3.63 4.75
CA VAL A 39 -4.55 3.36 6.20
C VAL A 39 -3.81 2.06 6.50
N TYR A 40 -4.06 1.00 5.74
CA TYR A 40 -3.48 -0.32 6.03
C TYR A 40 -2.05 -0.50 5.53
N SER A 41 -1.54 0.39 4.69
CA SER A 41 -0.12 0.41 4.32
C SER A 41 0.77 1.11 5.36
N ARG A 42 0.20 1.87 6.28
CA ARG A 42 0.98 2.68 7.25
C ARG A 42 1.91 1.86 8.11
N SER A 43 1.49 0.70 8.58
CA SER A 43 2.35 -0.17 9.40
C SER A 43 3.54 -0.70 8.61
N LEU A 44 3.40 -0.93 7.31
CA LEU A 44 4.53 -1.27 6.45
C LEU A 44 5.53 -0.11 6.40
N PHE A 45 5.07 1.12 6.15
CA PHE A 45 5.92 2.30 6.11
C PHE A 45 6.59 2.56 7.46
N GLU A 46 5.88 2.36 8.55
CA GLU A 46 6.45 2.47 9.90
C GLU A 46 7.60 1.46 10.09
N SER A 47 7.43 0.22 9.60
CA SER A 47 8.47 -0.81 9.66
C SER A 47 9.72 -0.45 8.84
N LEU A 48 9.58 0.40 7.82
CA LEU A 48 10.71 0.90 7.03
C LEU A 48 11.50 2.01 7.72
N GLY A 49 10.90 2.67 8.71
CA GLY A 49 11.52 3.79 9.42
C GLY A 49 10.71 5.08 9.41
N PHE A 50 9.55 5.12 8.76
CA PHE A 50 8.64 6.27 8.79
C PHE A 50 7.82 6.24 10.09
N THR A 51 8.51 6.45 11.18
CA THR A 51 7.96 6.43 12.55
C THR A 51 7.57 7.83 12.98
N GLN A 52 6.83 7.92 14.10
CA GLN A 52 6.49 9.20 14.71
C GLN A 52 7.75 10.02 15.05
N ASP A 53 8.79 9.35 15.55
CA ASP A 53 10.08 10.02 15.85
C ASP A 53 10.71 10.62 14.59
N TYR A 54 10.65 9.90 13.47
CA TYR A 54 11.16 10.38 12.20
C TYR A 54 10.40 11.63 11.73
N PHE A 55 9.09 11.61 11.85
CA PHE A 55 8.25 12.78 11.50
C PHE A 55 8.55 13.97 12.40
N THR A 56 8.78 13.73 13.68
CA THR A 56 9.15 14.77 14.64
C THR A 56 10.49 15.44 14.29
N GLN A 57 11.39 14.70 13.63
CA GLN A 57 12.68 15.25 13.16
C GLN A 57 12.54 16.14 11.91
N GLY A 58 11.34 16.24 11.34
CA GLY A 58 11.08 17.12 10.21
C GLY A 58 11.10 16.41 8.85
N PHE A 59 10.97 15.09 8.82
CA PHE A 59 10.91 14.29 7.60
C PHE A 59 9.60 13.52 7.52
N SER A 60 9.16 13.21 6.30
CA SER A 60 7.92 12.48 6.09
C SER A 60 7.93 11.76 4.73
N CYS A 61 6.79 11.21 4.39
CA CYS A 61 6.53 10.70 3.05
C CYS A 61 5.14 11.10 2.60
N PHE A 62 5.02 11.46 1.33
CA PHE A 62 3.74 11.82 0.72
C PHE A 62 3.45 10.92 -0.46
N ALA A 63 2.23 10.44 -0.58
CA ALA A 63 1.75 9.85 -1.81
C ALA A 63 1.66 10.95 -2.88
N ILE A 64 2.32 10.72 -4.02
CA ILE A 64 2.32 11.67 -5.14
C ILE A 64 1.59 11.14 -6.35
N GLU A 65 1.28 9.83 -6.38
CA GLU A 65 0.55 9.20 -7.45
C GLU A 65 -0.12 7.94 -6.93
N ASP A 66 -1.38 7.75 -7.28
CA ASP A 66 -2.13 6.53 -7.02
C ASP A 66 -2.81 6.05 -8.30
N ASN A 67 -2.78 4.75 -8.53
CA ASN A 67 -3.54 4.08 -9.57
C ASN A 67 -4.26 2.90 -8.94
N ILE A 68 -5.59 2.92 -8.94
CA ILE A 68 -6.42 1.88 -8.32
C ILE A 68 -7.29 1.25 -9.40
N ARG A 69 -7.40 -0.09 -9.34
CA ARG A 69 -8.30 -0.87 -10.16
C ARG A 69 -9.29 -1.63 -9.31
N TYR A 70 -10.51 -1.67 -9.79
CA TYR A 70 -11.65 -2.32 -9.16
C TYR A 70 -12.02 -3.53 -10.02
N LEU A 71 -11.80 -4.73 -9.51
CA LEU A 71 -12.00 -5.97 -10.24
C LEU A 71 -13.23 -6.73 -9.76
N ASN A 72 -13.50 -6.70 -8.47
CA ASN A 72 -14.67 -7.26 -7.81
C ASN A 72 -15.17 -6.30 -6.75
N GLU A 73 -16.47 -6.26 -6.54
CA GLU A 73 -17.06 -5.42 -5.50
C GLU A 73 -16.93 -6.03 -4.11
N PHE A 74 -17.01 -5.18 -3.10
CA PHE A 74 -17.24 -5.57 -1.70
C PHE A 74 -18.63 -5.11 -1.30
N LEU A 75 -19.38 -5.99 -0.62
CA LEU A 75 -20.70 -5.72 -0.09
C LEU A 75 -20.64 -5.51 1.43
N GLU A 76 -21.67 -4.89 1.98
CA GLU A 76 -21.80 -4.78 3.42
C GLU A 76 -21.66 -6.14 4.11
N GLY A 77 -20.84 -6.21 5.13
CA GLY A 77 -20.56 -7.43 5.89
C GLY A 77 -19.39 -8.26 5.37
N ASP A 78 -18.89 -7.97 4.16
CA ASP A 78 -17.71 -8.63 3.64
C ASP A 78 -16.47 -8.27 4.47
N ASN A 79 -15.48 -9.14 4.48
CA ASN A 79 -14.18 -8.86 5.06
C ASN A 79 -13.17 -8.61 3.94
N ILE A 80 -12.35 -7.58 4.15
CA ILE A 80 -11.26 -7.20 3.25
C ILE A 80 -9.94 -7.67 3.88
N TYR A 81 -9.09 -8.28 3.09
CA TYR A 81 -7.75 -8.76 3.49
C TYR A 81 -6.68 -8.02 2.71
N PRO A 82 -6.20 -6.86 3.21
CA PRO A 82 -5.17 -6.08 2.50
C PRO A 82 -3.80 -6.76 2.59
N ARG A 83 -3.06 -6.74 1.49
CA ARG A 83 -1.67 -7.17 1.45
C ARG A 83 -0.87 -6.21 0.60
N PHE A 84 0.44 -6.12 0.86
CA PHE A 84 1.31 -5.15 0.22
C PHE A 84 2.66 -5.73 -0.14
N ARG A 85 3.33 -5.06 -1.08
CA ARG A 85 4.76 -5.26 -1.36
C ARG A 85 5.42 -3.93 -1.70
N ILE A 86 6.67 -3.78 -1.30
CA ILE A 86 7.55 -2.75 -1.85
C ILE A 86 8.04 -3.29 -3.19
N HIS A 87 7.59 -2.68 -4.27
CA HIS A 87 7.81 -3.20 -5.62
C HIS A 87 9.09 -2.65 -6.23
N ASN A 88 9.37 -1.37 -6.02
CA ASN A 88 10.54 -0.70 -6.56
C ASN A 88 10.87 0.53 -5.70
N TYR A 89 12.01 1.10 -5.90
CA TYR A 89 12.44 2.31 -5.20
C TYR A 89 13.57 2.98 -5.96
N ASN A 90 13.80 4.25 -5.64
CA ASN A 90 15.02 4.96 -5.96
C ASN A 90 15.43 5.80 -4.75
N HIS A 91 16.38 6.73 -4.91
CA HIS A 91 16.88 7.51 -3.77
C HIS A 91 15.86 8.49 -3.17
N LYS A 92 14.74 8.75 -3.84
CA LYS A 92 13.67 9.67 -3.37
C LYS A 92 12.30 9.02 -3.25
N LEU A 93 12.03 7.96 -4.03
CA LEU A 93 10.69 7.43 -4.24
C LEU A 93 10.61 5.96 -3.84
N ILE A 94 9.45 5.58 -3.37
CA ILE A 94 9.09 4.18 -3.07
C ILE A 94 7.84 3.85 -3.87
N HIS A 95 7.90 2.77 -4.64
CA HIS A 95 6.76 2.21 -5.37
C HIS A 95 6.19 1.06 -4.55
N VAL A 96 5.02 1.28 -3.95
CA VAL A 96 4.31 0.26 -3.19
C VAL A 96 3.11 -0.23 -3.99
N VAL A 97 2.87 -1.53 -3.95
CA VAL A 97 1.70 -2.15 -4.56
C VAL A 97 0.89 -2.85 -3.48
N GLY A 98 -0.39 -2.56 -3.46
CA GLY A 98 -1.35 -3.18 -2.55
C GLY A 98 -2.40 -3.98 -3.29
N VAL A 99 -2.92 -5.01 -2.63
CA VAL A 99 -4.07 -5.77 -3.09
C VAL A 99 -5.07 -5.89 -1.96
N LEU A 100 -6.35 -5.87 -2.33
CA LEU A 100 -7.44 -6.19 -1.42
C LEU A 100 -8.01 -7.54 -1.87
N LEU A 101 -7.92 -8.53 -0.99
CA LEU A 101 -8.45 -9.88 -1.23
C LEU A 101 -9.78 -10.05 -0.50
N ASN A 102 -10.68 -10.85 -1.09
CA ASN A 102 -11.91 -11.28 -0.42
C ASN A 102 -11.66 -12.52 0.44
N GLU A 103 -12.71 -13.08 1.03
CA GLU A 103 -12.62 -14.26 1.88
C GLU A 103 -12.16 -15.52 1.14
N ASP A 104 -12.42 -15.59 -0.16
CA ASP A 104 -11.98 -16.69 -1.03
C ASP A 104 -10.55 -16.48 -1.56
N GLU A 105 -9.83 -15.48 -1.03
CA GLU A 105 -8.47 -15.11 -1.44
C GLU A 105 -8.39 -14.64 -2.89
N GLU A 106 -9.50 -14.19 -3.44
CA GLU A 106 -9.56 -13.63 -4.79
C GLU A 106 -9.25 -12.15 -4.79
N LEU A 107 -8.64 -11.69 -5.89
CA LEU A 107 -8.27 -10.30 -6.08
C LEU A 107 -9.49 -9.44 -6.36
N SER A 108 -9.79 -8.52 -5.44
CA SER A 108 -10.91 -7.57 -5.60
C SER A 108 -10.45 -6.18 -6.05
N SER A 109 -9.27 -5.76 -5.62
CA SER A 109 -8.70 -4.48 -6.05
C SER A 109 -7.19 -4.51 -5.98
N ILE A 110 -6.55 -3.74 -6.85
CA ILE A 110 -5.09 -3.54 -6.84
C ILE A 110 -4.77 -2.06 -6.92
N SER A 111 -3.77 -1.64 -6.16
CA SER A 111 -3.30 -0.25 -6.09
C SER A 111 -1.81 -0.18 -6.33
N GLU A 112 -1.40 0.77 -7.15
CA GLU A 112 -0.01 1.20 -7.25
C GLU A 112 0.09 2.61 -6.68
N THR A 113 1.03 2.83 -5.76
CA THR A 113 1.25 4.14 -5.15
C THR A 113 2.72 4.49 -5.22
N ILE A 114 3.01 5.70 -5.69
CA ILE A 114 4.34 6.29 -5.60
C ILE A 114 4.36 7.22 -4.40
N VAL A 115 5.28 6.94 -3.49
CA VAL A 115 5.48 7.71 -2.26
C VAL A 115 6.82 8.41 -2.33
N ALA A 116 6.84 9.71 -2.08
CA ALA A 116 8.06 10.52 -2.08
C ALA A 116 8.54 10.78 -0.66
N HIS A 117 9.84 10.70 -0.43
CA HIS A 117 10.47 11.16 0.81
C HIS A 117 10.48 12.69 0.82
N ILE A 118 10.06 13.29 1.94
CA ILE A 118 9.80 14.72 2.06
C ILE A 118 10.62 15.35 3.17
N ASP A 119 11.25 16.49 2.85
CA ASP A 119 11.73 17.45 3.84
C ASP A 119 10.55 18.34 4.23
N MET A 120 10.08 18.23 5.46
CA MET A 120 8.92 18.99 5.95
C MET A 120 9.25 20.46 6.21
N THR A 121 10.51 20.80 6.41
CA THR A 121 10.94 22.19 6.61
C THR A 121 10.81 22.97 5.31
N GLN A 122 11.29 22.40 4.21
CA GLN A 122 11.22 23.01 2.88
C GLN A 122 9.97 22.58 2.09
N ARG A 123 9.25 21.57 2.58
CA ARG A 123 8.05 20.98 2.00
C ARG A 123 8.24 20.53 0.55
N ARG A 124 9.32 19.82 0.33
CA ARG A 124 9.65 19.25 -0.99
C ARG A 124 10.37 17.91 -0.86
N THR A 125 10.44 17.20 -1.98
CA THR A 125 11.14 15.90 -2.03
C THR A 125 12.62 16.06 -1.74
N MET A 126 13.18 15.08 -1.04
CA MET A 126 14.61 14.97 -0.82
C MET A 126 15.03 13.50 -0.81
N ASN A 127 16.32 13.27 -1.02
CA ASN A 127 16.88 11.93 -0.95
C ASN A 127 16.67 11.32 0.44
N MET A 128 16.34 10.04 0.49
CA MET A 128 16.30 9.30 1.73
C MET A 128 17.72 9.23 2.35
N PRO A 129 17.84 9.38 3.68
CA PRO A 129 19.11 9.09 4.36
C PRO A 129 19.56 7.65 4.08
N GLN A 130 20.86 7.41 4.12
CA GLN A 130 21.45 6.11 3.77
C GLN A 130 20.84 4.95 4.57
N THR A 131 20.61 5.14 5.86
CA THR A 131 20.01 4.12 6.73
C THR A 131 18.59 3.75 6.32
N LEU A 132 17.77 4.74 5.96
CA LEU A 132 16.43 4.52 5.47
C LEU A 132 16.45 3.84 4.10
N LEU A 133 17.30 4.33 3.19
CA LEU A 133 17.42 3.76 1.84
C LEU A 133 17.84 2.29 1.89
N GLN A 134 18.79 1.94 2.74
CA GLN A 134 19.21 0.56 2.94
C GLN A 134 18.08 -0.33 3.44
N LYS A 135 17.24 0.18 4.34
CA LYS A 135 16.08 -0.56 4.84
C LYS A 135 15.04 -0.78 3.76
N VAL A 136 14.74 0.23 2.97
CA VAL A 136 13.82 0.14 1.83
C VAL A 136 14.34 -0.86 0.80
N GLU A 137 15.62 -0.79 0.47
CA GLU A 137 16.28 -1.73 -0.45
C GLU A 137 16.14 -3.18 0.04
N ALA A 138 16.47 -3.44 1.30
CA ALA A 138 16.40 -4.78 1.87
C ALA A 138 14.99 -5.36 1.81
N VAL A 139 13.98 -4.57 2.15
CA VAL A 139 12.58 -5.00 2.10
C VAL A 139 12.11 -5.18 0.66
N SER A 140 12.49 -4.30 -0.25
CA SER A 140 12.15 -4.42 -1.68
C SER A 140 12.72 -5.70 -2.29
N VAL A 141 13.98 -6.00 -2.01
CA VAL A 141 14.63 -7.23 -2.47
C VAL A 141 13.92 -8.47 -1.92
N GLU A 142 13.62 -8.48 -0.62
CA GLU A 142 12.89 -9.58 0.02
C GLU A 142 11.52 -9.78 -0.61
N HIS A 143 10.74 -8.70 -0.79
CA HIS A 143 9.41 -8.78 -1.36
C HIS A 143 9.42 -9.23 -2.82
N CYS A 144 10.32 -8.68 -3.64
CA CYS A 144 10.38 -8.98 -5.07
C CYS A 144 10.94 -10.37 -5.36
N HIS A 145 11.67 -10.96 -4.44
CA HIS A 145 12.19 -12.33 -4.58
C HIS A 145 11.07 -13.39 -4.56
N LYS A 146 9.92 -13.04 -4.00
CA LYS A 146 8.76 -13.93 -3.84
C LYS A 146 7.91 -14.09 -5.12
N GLY A 147 8.19 -13.34 -6.17
CA GLY A 147 7.51 -13.47 -7.46
C GLY A 147 7.40 -12.16 -8.23
N SER A 148 7.17 -12.28 -9.51
CA SER A 148 6.92 -11.14 -10.39
C SER A 148 5.44 -10.81 -10.44
N VAL A 149 5.15 -9.51 -10.57
CA VAL A 149 3.80 -9.01 -10.80
C VAL A 149 3.83 -8.24 -12.11
N ASN A 150 2.94 -8.59 -13.01
CA ASN A 150 2.72 -7.81 -14.22
C ASN A 150 1.62 -6.80 -13.97
N PHE A 151 1.97 -5.52 -14.07
CA PHE A 151 1.03 -4.40 -13.94
C PHE A 151 0.56 -3.90 -15.29
N ASP A 152 0.62 -4.72 -16.33
CA ASP A 152 0.01 -4.36 -17.59
C ASP A 152 -1.49 -4.25 -17.39
N LEU A 153 -1.89 -3.01 -17.26
CA LEU A 153 -3.19 -2.61 -16.79
C LEU A 153 -4.15 -2.32 -17.96
N ARG A 154 -3.89 -2.87 -19.15
CA ARG A 154 -4.76 -2.63 -20.31
C ARG A 154 -5.25 -3.90 -20.94
#